data_d77c6dc629ac9d885c3b62ddddfc14d6
#
_entry.id   d77c6dc629ac9d885c3b62ddddfc14d6
#
_cell.length_a   1.000
_cell.length_b   1.000
_cell.length_c   1.000
_cell.angle_alpha   90.00
_cell.angle_beta   90.00
_cell.angle_gamma   90.00
#
_symmetry.space_group_name_H-M   'P 1'
#
loop_
_entity.id
_entity.type
_entity.pdbx_description
1 polymer ?
#
loop_
_entity_poly.entity_id
_entity_poly.type
_entity_poly.pdbx_seq_one_letter_code
_entity_poly.pdbx_strand_id
1 'polypeptide(L)'
;MPTKPSHNKIAKLTLREIADYATDLRKQYEQDHDGVFNIYEFAKEHRVTRIHHLGEEINVWATDDNNQEWGCNIPECYKQDTARFMLAVLVGWVILRDEDSPTSFYAYDPMDVLIQEEFFIQRKSSEEIRAELFAYHLMVPEYALADASITTPYNKGLKQFAVTVSGGKDALAASLGVPPEVVENRAFILWAFSQKHRQDDMRNALDI
;
A
#
# COMPACT_ATOMS: atom_id res chain seq x y z
N MET A 1 23.15 1.48 -9.08
CA MET A 1 22.24 0.86 -8.11
C MET A 1 22.01 1.88 -7.00
N PRO A 2 20.76 2.30 -6.71
CA PRO A 2 20.51 3.12 -5.53
C PRO A 2 20.89 2.28 -4.30
N THR A 3 21.73 2.83 -3.46
CA THR A 3 22.14 2.20 -2.20
C THR A 3 20.87 1.97 -1.35
N LYS A 4 20.59 0.71 -1.01
CA LYS A 4 19.50 0.34 -0.10
C LYS A 4 19.66 1.19 1.18
N PRO A 5 18.69 2.03 1.55
CA PRO A 5 18.81 2.81 2.78
C PRO A 5 19.00 1.85 3.97
N SER A 6 19.80 2.23 4.97
CA SER A 6 19.97 1.42 6.17
C SER A 6 18.61 1.22 6.86
N HIS A 7 18.35 0.06 7.45
CA HIS A 7 17.10 -0.28 8.13
C HIS A 7 16.61 0.82 9.11
N ASN A 8 17.51 1.39 9.90
CA ASN A 8 17.22 2.52 10.79
C ASN A 8 16.72 3.79 10.09
N LYS A 9 16.95 3.95 8.79
CA LYS A 9 16.49 5.10 8.02
C LYS A 9 15.09 4.84 7.45
N ILE A 10 14.75 3.61 7.13
CA ILE A 10 13.44 3.22 6.55
C ILE A 10 12.33 3.37 7.60
N ALA A 11 12.58 2.97 8.85
CA ALA A 11 11.61 3.07 9.93
C ALA A 11 11.15 4.52 10.23
N LYS A 12 11.96 5.51 9.87
CA LYS A 12 11.71 6.95 10.11
C LYS A 12 11.11 7.70 8.92
N LEU A 13 10.80 7.00 7.82
CA LEU A 13 10.23 7.63 6.64
C LEU A 13 8.87 8.27 6.95
N THR A 14 8.64 9.47 6.45
CA THR A 14 7.33 10.09 6.40
C THR A 14 6.40 9.33 5.46
N LEU A 15 5.10 9.56 5.54
CA LEU A 15 4.13 8.92 4.63
C LEU A 15 4.44 9.20 3.16
N ARG A 16 4.93 10.40 2.83
CA ARG A 16 5.33 10.73 1.45
C ARG A 16 6.56 9.94 1.01
N GLU A 17 7.58 9.89 1.86
CA GLU A 17 8.79 9.12 1.57
C GLU A 17 8.50 7.61 1.45
N ILE A 18 7.52 7.07 2.18
CA ILE A 18 7.05 5.68 2.02
C ILE A 18 6.41 5.49 0.64
N ALA A 19 5.57 6.43 0.23
CA ALA A 19 4.91 6.42 -1.08
C ALA A 19 5.93 6.42 -2.23
N ASP A 20 6.91 7.32 -2.15
CA ASP A 20 7.99 7.44 -3.12
C ASP A 20 8.85 6.17 -3.13
N TYR A 21 9.20 5.65 -1.96
CA TYR A 21 10.00 4.43 -1.83
C TYR A 21 9.31 3.19 -2.41
N ALA A 22 8.02 3.00 -2.13
CA ALA A 22 7.23 1.90 -2.71
C ALA A 22 7.16 2.00 -4.25
N THR A 23 6.98 3.23 -4.76
CA THR A 23 6.94 3.50 -6.20
C THR A 23 8.29 3.18 -6.87
N ASP A 24 9.39 3.54 -6.24
CA ASP A 24 10.74 3.28 -6.76
C ASP A 24 11.07 1.79 -6.71
N LEU A 25 10.70 1.07 -5.65
CA LEU A 25 10.84 -0.38 -5.58
C LEU A 25 10.04 -1.09 -6.67
N ARG A 26 8.81 -0.62 -6.95
CA ARG A 26 8.00 -1.16 -8.04
C ARG A 26 8.67 -0.97 -9.39
N LYS A 27 9.15 0.23 -9.70
CA LYS A 27 9.84 0.54 -10.95
C LYS A 27 11.11 -0.31 -11.11
N GLN A 28 11.90 -0.42 -10.04
CA GLN A 28 13.10 -1.25 -10.03
C GLN A 28 12.78 -2.71 -10.35
N TYR A 29 11.78 -3.26 -9.66
CA TYR A 29 11.36 -4.65 -9.89
C TYR A 29 10.90 -4.88 -11.34
N GLU A 30 10.09 -3.98 -11.89
CA GLU A 30 9.63 -4.07 -13.29
C GLU A 30 10.78 -3.97 -14.29
N GLN A 31 11.79 -3.14 -14.02
CA GLN A 31 13.00 -3.06 -14.86
C GLN A 31 13.79 -4.36 -14.84
N ASP A 32 13.88 -5.01 -13.68
CA ASP A 32 14.64 -6.25 -13.50
C ASP A 32 13.87 -7.50 -14.03
N HIS A 33 12.54 -7.37 -14.29
CA HIS A 33 11.64 -8.46 -14.65
C HIS A 33 10.80 -8.16 -15.92
N ASP A 34 11.39 -7.52 -16.93
CA ASP A 34 10.77 -7.27 -18.25
C ASP A 34 9.40 -6.55 -18.19
N GLY A 35 9.22 -5.67 -17.21
CA GLY A 35 7.98 -4.90 -17.04
C GLY A 35 6.83 -5.66 -16.37
N VAL A 36 7.06 -6.88 -15.89
CA VAL A 36 6.03 -7.69 -15.23
C VAL A 36 6.18 -7.64 -13.72
N PHE A 37 5.11 -7.26 -13.02
CA PHE A 37 5.08 -7.29 -11.55
C PHE A 37 4.36 -8.53 -11.02
N ASN A 38 5.09 -9.30 -10.22
CA ASN A 38 4.57 -10.46 -9.51
C ASN A 38 4.80 -10.30 -8.00
N ILE A 39 3.74 -10.05 -7.24
CA ILE A 39 3.82 -9.83 -5.79
C ILE A 39 4.38 -11.05 -5.03
N TYR A 40 4.15 -12.26 -5.50
CA TYR A 40 4.67 -13.46 -4.84
C TYR A 40 6.19 -13.60 -4.98
N GLU A 41 6.74 -13.30 -6.17
CA GLU A 41 8.18 -13.30 -6.37
C GLU A 41 8.82 -12.10 -5.67
N PHE A 42 8.19 -10.92 -5.74
CA PHE A 42 8.61 -9.74 -4.99
C PHE A 42 8.68 -10.03 -3.47
N ALA A 43 7.68 -10.72 -2.92
CA ALA A 43 7.66 -11.14 -1.52
C ALA A 43 8.86 -12.02 -1.17
N LYS A 44 9.20 -13.01 -2.02
CA LYS A 44 10.37 -13.89 -1.81
C LYS A 44 11.68 -13.11 -1.84
N GLU A 45 11.86 -12.16 -2.76
CA GLU A 45 13.05 -11.29 -2.81
C GLU A 45 13.21 -10.46 -1.54
N HIS A 46 12.08 -10.14 -0.88
CA HIS A 46 12.05 -9.46 0.41
C HIS A 46 11.94 -10.41 1.60
N ARG A 47 12.31 -11.70 1.39
CA ARG A 47 12.42 -12.73 2.43
C ARG A 47 11.11 -13.18 3.06
N VAL A 48 9.96 -12.90 2.45
CA VAL A 48 8.68 -13.50 2.81
C VAL A 48 8.54 -14.77 1.98
N THR A 49 9.03 -15.90 2.55
CA THR A 49 9.25 -17.15 1.81
C THR A 49 8.17 -18.20 2.05
N ARG A 50 7.42 -18.08 3.15
CA ARG A 50 6.37 -19.03 3.56
C ARG A 50 5.03 -18.32 3.58
N ILE A 51 4.17 -18.65 2.61
CA ILE A 51 2.81 -18.10 2.54
C ILE A 51 1.84 -19.22 2.86
N HIS A 52 1.06 -19.03 3.92
CA HIS A 52 0.03 -19.94 4.37
C HIS A 52 -1.36 -19.36 4.09
N HIS A 53 -2.33 -20.24 3.97
CA HIS A 53 -3.74 -19.90 3.80
C HIS A 53 -4.56 -20.66 4.83
N LEU A 54 -4.52 -20.23 6.09
CA LEU A 54 -5.10 -20.93 7.24
C LEU A 54 -5.93 -19.97 8.10
N GLY A 55 -7.05 -20.46 8.63
CA GLY A 55 -7.85 -19.73 9.61
C GLY A 55 -8.39 -18.39 9.13
N GLU A 56 -8.54 -17.44 10.05
CA GLU A 56 -9.15 -16.12 9.80
C GLU A 56 -8.17 -14.96 9.99
N GLU A 57 -6.97 -15.20 10.51
CA GLU A 57 -6.03 -14.15 10.85
C GLU A 57 -5.13 -13.78 9.66
N ILE A 58 -4.91 -12.48 9.49
CA ILE A 58 -3.95 -11.92 8.54
C ILE A 58 -2.73 -11.51 9.35
N ASN A 59 -1.63 -12.22 9.19
CA ASN A 59 -0.42 -11.94 9.96
C ASN A 59 0.86 -12.28 9.21
N VAL A 60 1.97 -11.75 9.72
CA VAL A 60 3.33 -12.09 9.32
C VAL A 60 4.17 -12.29 10.57
N TRP A 61 5.11 -13.23 10.53
CA TRP A 61 6.01 -13.55 11.64
C TRP A 61 7.40 -13.93 11.17
N ALA A 62 8.39 -13.70 12.02
CA ALA A 62 9.74 -14.19 11.77
C ALA A 62 9.78 -15.72 11.88
N THR A 63 10.45 -16.37 10.94
CA THR A 63 10.57 -17.83 10.89
C THR A 63 11.92 -18.34 11.41
N ASP A 64 12.85 -17.42 11.67
CA ASP A 64 14.17 -17.70 12.21
C ASP A 64 14.54 -16.75 13.35
N ASP A 65 15.50 -17.16 14.19
CA ASP A 65 15.93 -16.40 15.38
C ASP A 65 16.63 -15.07 15.00
N ASN A 66 17.05 -14.92 13.76
CA ASN A 66 17.75 -13.72 13.27
C ASN A 66 16.80 -12.75 12.57
N ASN A 67 15.49 -13.02 12.54
CA ASN A 67 14.47 -12.23 11.82
C ASN A 67 14.83 -11.97 10.35
N GLN A 68 15.47 -12.95 9.70
CA GLN A 68 15.91 -12.82 8.31
C GLN A 68 14.94 -13.42 7.30
N GLU A 69 14.13 -14.39 7.74
CA GLU A 69 13.06 -14.97 6.92
C GLU A 69 11.71 -14.80 7.61
N TRP A 70 10.68 -14.63 6.79
CA TRP A 70 9.33 -14.33 7.23
C TRP A 70 8.35 -15.34 6.67
N GLY A 71 7.42 -15.76 7.53
CA GLY A 71 6.20 -16.42 7.13
C GLY A 71 5.03 -15.46 7.20
N CYS A 72 4.01 -15.68 6.41
CA CYS A 72 2.75 -14.94 6.50
C CYS A 72 1.55 -15.87 6.33
N ASN A 73 0.41 -15.43 6.87
CA ASN A 73 -0.87 -16.09 6.70
C ASN A 73 -1.89 -15.13 6.12
N ILE A 74 -2.60 -15.59 5.10
CA ILE A 74 -3.70 -14.88 4.44
C ILE A 74 -4.86 -15.89 4.31
N PRO A 75 -6.01 -15.65 4.94
CA PRO A 75 -7.13 -16.60 4.96
C PRO A 75 -7.57 -17.07 3.57
N GLU A 76 -7.95 -18.33 3.47
CA GLU A 76 -8.48 -18.93 2.23
C GLU A 76 -9.78 -18.30 1.74
N CYS A 77 -10.55 -17.66 2.64
CA CYS A 77 -11.81 -17.00 2.27
C CYS A 77 -11.62 -15.79 1.36
N TYR A 78 -10.41 -15.23 1.28
CA TYR A 78 -10.15 -14.10 0.40
C TYR A 78 -10.06 -14.50 -1.06
N LYS A 79 -10.65 -13.69 -1.93
CA LYS A 79 -10.42 -13.77 -3.37
C LYS A 79 -8.95 -13.52 -3.67
N GLN A 80 -8.50 -14.03 -4.80
CA GLN A 80 -7.08 -13.94 -5.20
C GLN A 80 -6.56 -12.51 -5.28
N ASP A 81 -7.35 -11.57 -5.77
CA ASP A 81 -7.01 -10.16 -5.86
C ASP A 81 -6.84 -9.52 -4.48
N THR A 82 -7.76 -9.81 -3.55
CA THR A 82 -7.67 -9.37 -2.15
C THR A 82 -6.45 -9.99 -1.46
N ALA A 83 -6.24 -11.30 -1.63
CA ALA A 83 -5.08 -11.98 -1.06
C ALA A 83 -3.74 -11.40 -1.55
N ARG A 84 -3.64 -11.02 -2.83
CA ARG A 84 -2.46 -10.35 -3.39
C ARG A 84 -2.22 -8.98 -2.75
N PHE A 85 -3.27 -8.20 -2.56
CA PHE A 85 -3.14 -6.91 -1.89
C PHE A 85 -2.73 -7.08 -0.41
N MET A 86 -3.33 -8.05 0.30
CA MET A 86 -2.94 -8.36 1.68
C MET A 86 -1.48 -8.79 1.78
N LEU A 87 -1.00 -9.62 0.85
CA LEU A 87 0.42 -9.97 0.78
C LEU A 87 1.30 -8.72 0.64
N ALA A 88 0.89 -7.75 -0.19
CA ALA A 88 1.64 -6.51 -0.33
C ALA A 88 1.67 -5.68 0.97
N VAL A 89 0.58 -5.68 1.76
CA VAL A 89 0.55 -5.03 3.10
C VAL A 89 1.55 -5.70 4.04
N LEU A 90 1.53 -7.04 4.13
CA LEU A 90 2.43 -7.79 5.00
C LEU A 90 3.91 -7.61 4.60
N VAL A 91 4.20 -7.64 3.29
CA VAL A 91 5.55 -7.37 2.76
C VAL A 91 5.96 -5.91 3.05
N GLY A 92 5.03 -4.96 2.92
CA GLY A 92 5.26 -3.55 3.26
C GLY A 92 5.67 -3.39 4.72
N TRP A 93 5.01 -4.08 5.62
CA TRP A 93 5.39 -4.06 7.03
C TRP A 93 6.81 -4.63 7.24
N VAL A 94 7.13 -5.79 6.63
CA VAL A 94 8.48 -6.40 6.74
C VAL A 94 9.57 -5.45 6.22
N ILE A 95 9.31 -4.73 5.13
CA ILE A 95 10.26 -3.77 4.54
C ILE A 95 10.44 -2.53 5.42
N LEU A 96 9.34 -2.02 6.00
CA LEU A 96 9.31 -0.74 6.71
C LEU A 96 9.64 -0.84 8.21
N ARG A 97 9.71 -2.06 8.75
CA ARG A 97 10.04 -2.29 10.17
C ARG A 97 11.47 -1.88 10.50
N ASP A 98 11.72 -1.52 11.73
CA ASP A 98 13.06 -1.37 12.30
C ASP A 98 13.51 -2.63 13.07
N GLU A 99 14.74 -2.60 13.59
CA GLU A 99 15.32 -3.73 14.33
C GLU A 99 14.62 -3.96 15.67
N ASP A 100 14.02 -2.93 16.26
CA ASP A 100 13.30 -2.99 17.54
C ASP A 100 11.81 -3.32 17.35
N SER A 101 11.31 -3.39 16.10
CA SER A 101 9.93 -3.76 15.82
C SER A 101 9.62 -5.19 16.27
N PRO A 102 8.36 -5.50 16.64
CA PRO A 102 7.94 -6.86 16.98
C PRO A 102 8.33 -7.87 15.93
N THR A 103 8.50 -9.13 16.34
CA THR A 103 8.79 -10.26 15.43
C THR A 103 7.54 -10.82 14.74
N SER A 104 6.39 -10.23 15.01
CA SER A 104 5.12 -10.55 14.36
C SER A 104 4.25 -9.31 14.23
N PHE A 105 3.39 -9.33 13.23
CA PHE A 105 2.44 -8.26 12.95
C PHE A 105 1.10 -8.87 12.51
N TYR A 106 0.01 -8.30 13.01
CA TYR A 106 -1.36 -8.65 12.66
C TYR A 106 -1.99 -7.49 11.92
N ALA A 107 -2.46 -7.74 10.70
CA ALA A 107 -3.19 -6.77 9.92
C ALA A 107 -4.69 -6.97 10.08
N TYR A 108 -5.46 -5.88 10.08
CA TYR A 108 -6.89 -5.94 9.90
C TYR A 108 -7.24 -6.00 8.40
N ASP A 109 -8.43 -6.51 8.09
CA ASP A 109 -8.91 -6.47 6.72
C ASP A 109 -9.09 -5.01 6.27
N PRO A 110 -8.28 -4.51 5.33
CA PRO A 110 -8.40 -3.14 4.87
C PRO A 110 -9.72 -2.91 4.12
N MET A 111 -10.39 -3.96 3.66
CA MET A 111 -11.66 -3.87 2.96
C MET A 111 -12.83 -3.54 3.90
N ASP A 112 -12.73 -3.93 5.18
CA ASP A 112 -13.74 -3.60 6.19
C ASP A 112 -13.73 -2.12 6.62
N VAL A 113 -12.64 -1.40 6.33
CA VAL A 113 -12.40 -0.05 6.87
C VAL A 113 -12.67 1.06 5.87
N LEU A 114 -12.90 0.73 4.60
CA LEU A 114 -12.96 1.67 3.47
C LEU A 114 -14.17 2.61 3.45
N ILE A 115 -15.14 2.45 4.33
CA ILE A 115 -16.43 3.15 4.24
C ILE A 115 -16.52 4.38 5.16
N GLN A 116 -15.59 4.58 6.11
CA GLN A 116 -15.72 5.67 7.08
C GLN A 116 -14.39 6.41 7.35
N GLU A 117 -14.21 7.56 6.68
CA GLU A 117 -13.01 8.43 6.82
C GLU A 117 -12.64 8.81 8.27
N GLU A 118 -13.60 8.89 9.19
CA GLU A 118 -13.33 9.22 10.62
C GLU A 118 -12.83 8.01 11.42
N PHE A 119 -13.09 6.79 10.98
CA PHE A 119 -12.68 5.55 11.66
C PHE A 119 -11.28 5.09 11.27
N PHE A 120 -10.77 5.51 10.13
CA PHE A 120 -9.46 5.06 9.60
C PHE A 120 -8.30 5.43 10.54
N ILE A 121 -8.37 6.62 11.15
CA ILE A 121 -7.30 7.13 12.01
C ILE A 121 -7.37 6.59 13.44
N GLN A 122 -8.54 6.15 13.91
CA GLN A 122 -8.72 5.81 15.33
C GLN A 122 -8.49 4.33 15.67
N ARG A 123 -8.43 3.42 14.71
CA ARG A 123 -8.34 1.96 14.96
C ARG A 123 -7.05 1.29 14.50
N LYS A 124 -6.30 1.91 13.57
CA LYS A 124 -5.06 1.33 13.04
C LYS A 124 -3.83 1.89 13.74
N SER A 125 -2.88 1.03 14.00
CA SER A 125 -1.55 1.45 14.44
C SER A 125 -0.86 2.27 13.34
N SER A 126 0.12 3.09 13.72
CA SER A 126 0.92 3.82 12.73
C SER A 126 1.66 2.88 11.77
N GLU A 127 2.01 1.69 12.22
CA GLU A 127 2.68 0.67 11.41
C GLU A 127 1.75 0.09 10.34
N GLU A 128 0.47 -0.16 10.67
CA GLU A 128 -0.54 -0.61 9.70
C GLU A 128 -0.78 0.42 8.62
N ILE A 129 -0.97 1.69 9.01
CA ILE A 129 -1.17 2.79 8.05
C ILE A 129 0.01 2.89 7.08
N ARG A 130 1.24 2.75 7.60
CA ARG A 130 2.47 2.79 6.80
C ARG A 130 2.55 1.60 5.84
N ALA A 131 2.25 0.40 6.32
CA ALA A 131 2.27 -0.83 5.52
C ALA A 131 1.20 -0.81 4.41
N GLU A 132 0.01 -0.34 4.71
CA GLU A 132 -1.05 -0.19 3.72
C GLU A 132 -0.72 0.88 2.67
N LEU A 133 -0.21 2.04 3.09
CA LEU A 133 0.22 3.08 2.16
C LEU A 133 1.29 2.55 1.20
N PHE A 134 2.26 1.80 1.72
CA PHE A 134 3.26 1.12 0.91
C PHE A 134 2.60 0.18 -0.11
N ALA A 135 1.65 -0.66 0.32
CA ALA A 135 0.95 -1.60 -0.53
C ALA A 135 0.13 -0.91 -1.65
N TYR A 136 -0.57 0.19 -1.33
CA TYR A 136 -1.28 0.97 -2.33
C TYR A 136 -0.34 1.47 -3.45
N HIS A 137 0.81 2.00 -3.08
CA HIS A 137 1.78 2.54 -4.06
C HIS A 137 2.52 1.43 -4.82
N LEU A 138 2.77 0.29 -4.17
CA LEU A 138 3.39 -0.87 -4.80
C LEU A 138 2.45 -1.53 -5.81
N MET A 139 1.18 -1.74 -5.45
CA MET A 139 0.23 -2.51 -6.25
C MET A 139 -0.45 -1.67 -7.34
N VAL A 140 -0.65 -0.37 -7.09
CA VAL A 140 -1.28 0.56 -8.06
C VAL A 140 -0.32 1.72 -8.33
N PRO A 141 0.61 1.57 -9.28
CA PRO A 141 1.60 2.59 -9.58
C PRO A 141 0.94 3.84 -10.19
N GLU A 142 1.56 5.00 -9.98
CA GLU A 142 1.00 6.29 -10.41
C GLU A 142 0.75 6.38 -11.90
N TYR A 143 1.63 5.79 -12.72
CA TYR A 143 1.45 5.78 -14.18
C TYR A 143 0.18 5.05 -14.64
N ALA A 144 -0.29 4.05 -13.85
CA ALA A 144 -1.55 3.37 -14.12
C ALA A 144 -2.78 4.25 -13.83
N LEU A 145 -2.59 5.31 -13.07
CA LEU A 145 -3.61 6.31 -12.72
C LEU A 145 -3.46 7.62 -13.51
N ALA A 146 -2.56 7.70 -14.48
CA ALA A 146 -2.26 8.93 -15.21
C ALA A 146 -3.50 9.56 -15.86
N ASP A 147 -4.46 8.74 -16.30
CA ASP A 147 -5.73 9.17 -16.89
C ASP A 147 -6.89 9.18 -15.89
N ALA A 148 -6.61 8.98 -14.59
CA ALA A 148 -7.64 8.99 -13.57
C ALA A 148 -8.12 10.43 -13.28
N SER A 149 -9.41 10.65 -13.34
CA SER A 149 -10.04 11.87 -12.85
C SER A 149 -10.83 11.57 -11.57
N ILE A 150 -10.62 12.40 -10.55
CA ILE A 150 -11.36 12.30 -9.29
C ILE A 150 -12.36 13.43 -9.29
N THR A 151 -13.63 13.08 -9.42
CA THR A 151 -14.73 14.02 -9.22
C THR A 151 -15.24 13.85 -7.79
N THR A 152 -15.11 14.90 -7.01
CA THR A 152 -15.84 15.00 -5.74
C THR A 152 -17.22 15.55 -6.02
N PRO A 153 -18.29 14.74 -5.99
CA PRO A 153 -19.63 15.30 -6.04
C PRO A 153 -19.82 16.12 -4.77
N TYR A 154 -20.07 17.42 -4.95
CA TYR A 154 -20.34 18.35 -3.86
C TYR A 154 -21.72 18.04 -3.27
N ASN A 155 -21.81 17.01 -2.47
CA ASN A 155 -23.02 16.67 -1.74
C ASN A 155 -22.73 16.84 -0.25
N LYS A 156 -23.31 17.88 0.35
CA LYS A 156 -23.06 18.34 1.73
C LYS A 156 -23.33 17.30 2.84
N GLY A 157 -23.67 16.06 2.51
CA GLY A 157 -24.04 15.02 3.48
C GLY A 157 -23.39 13.65 3.30
N LEU A 158 -22.80 13.36 2.15
CA LEU A 158 -22.12 12.10 1.87
C LEU A 158 -20.82 12.43 1.16
N LYS A 159 -19.70 12.17 1.82
CA LYS A 159 -18.36 12.24 1.23
C LYS A 159 -18.16 11.05 0.28
N GLN A 160 -18.89 11.02 -0.83
CA GLN A 160 -18.67 10.03 -1.86
C GLN A 160 -17.70 10.60 -2.89
N PHE A 161 -16.53 9.98 -3.00
CA PHE A 161 -15.59 10.25 -4.07
C PHE A 161 -15.95 9.36 -5.26
N ALA A 162 -16.10 9.95 -6.42
CA ALA A 162 -16.19 9.18 -7.65
C ALA A 162 -14.84 9.24 -8.37
N VAL A 163 -14.18 8.10 -8.49
CA VAL A 163 -12.96 7.94 -9.26
C VAL A 163 -13.34 7.45 -10.65
N THR A 164 -12.99 8.24 -11.67
CA THR A 164 -13.12 7.83 -13.06
C THR A 164 -11.74 7.54 -13.62
N VAL A 165 -11.54 6.34 -14.12
CA VAL A 165 -10.30 5.88 -14.76
C VAL A 165 -10.60 5.53 -16.20
N SER A 166 -9.72 5.88 -17.13
CA SER A 166 -9.84 5.47 -18.54
C SER A 166 -9.93 3.95 -18.64
N GLY A 167 -10.94 3.45 -19.37
CA GLY A 167 -11.21 2.02 -19.47
C GLY A 167 -12.03 1.42 -18.31
N GLY A 168 -12.29 2.18 -17.25
CA GLY A 168 -13.06 1.76 -16.09
C GLY A 168 -12.20 1.22 -14.93
N LYS A 169 -12.62 1.52 -13.72
CA LYS A 169 -11.98 1.10 -12.47
C LYS A 169 -11.79 -0.43 -12.39
N ASP A 170 -12.83 -1.18 -12.74
CA ASP A 170 -12.82 -2.64 -12.65
C ASP A 170 -11.84 -3.28 -13.66
N ALA A 171 -11.74 -2.70 -14.87
CA ALA A 171 -10.80 -3.19 -15.87
C ALA A 171 -9.34 -2.91 -15.43
N LEU A 172 -9.05 -1.74 -14.87
CA LEU A 172 -7.73 -1.44 -14.32
C LEU A 172 -7.41 -2.34 -13.15
N ALA A 173 -8.33 -2.52 -12.21
CA ALA A 173 -8.17 -3.41 -11.07
C ALA A 173 -7.84 -4.85 -11.50
N ALA A 174 -8.60 -5.37 -12.47
CA ALA A 174 -8.36 -6.69 -13.03
C ALA A 174 -6.97 -6.81 -13.69
N SER A 175 -6.54 -5.79 -14.42
CA SER A 175 -5.20 -5.78 -15.07
C SER A 175 -4.05 -5.77 -14.06
N LEU A 176 -4.24 -5.11 -12.91
CA LEU A 176 -3.27 -5.04 -11.83
C LEU A 176 -3.40 -6.23 -10.84
N GLY A 177 -4.49 -6.99 -10.92
CA GLY A 177 -4.80 -8.09 -10.03
C GLY A 177 -5.02 -7.65 -8.59
N VAL A 178 -5.76 -6.57 -8.41
CA VAL A 178 -6.17 -6.00 -7.12
C VAL A 178 -7.69 -5.78 -7.09
N PRO A 179 -8.34 -5.69 -5.91
CA PRO A 179 -9.73 -5.29 -5.81
C PRO A 179 -9.97 -3.88 -6.38
N PRO A 180 -11.15 -3.59 -6.97
CA PRO A 180 -11.49 -2.26 -7.48
C PRO A 180 -11.40 -1.15 -6.43
N GLU A 181 -11.69 -1.46 -5.19
CA GLU A 181 -11.61 -0.57 -4.04
C GLU A 181 -10.16 -0.10 -3.78
N VAL A 182 -9.19 -0.96 -4.03
CA VAL A 182 -7.76 -0.62 -3.90
C VAL A 182 -7.36 0.45 -4.93
N VAL A 183 -7.86 0.35 -6.16
CA VAL A 183 -7.65 1.39 -7.19
C VAL A 183 -8.29 2.72 -6.78
N GLU A 184 -9.51 2.67 -6.25
CA GLU A 184 -10.25 3.84 -5.79
C GLU A 184 -9.53 4.57 -4.65
N ASN A 185 -9.10 3.82 -3.64
CA ASN A 185 -8.35 4.37 -2.51
C ASN A 185 -7.00 4.95 -2.93
N ARG A 186 -6.29 4.27 -3.81
CA ARG A 186 -5.01 4.77 -4.30
C ARG A 186 -5.19 6.08 -5.08
N ALA A 187 -6.22 6.20 -5.90
CA ALA A 187 -6.55 7.43 -6.59
C ALA A 187 -6.93 8.55 -5.59
N PHE A 188 -7.69 8.23 -4.54
CA PHE A 188 -8.00 9.18 -3.47
C PHE A 188 -6.73 9.66 -2.72
N ILE A 189 -5.81 8.76 -2.37
CA ILE A 189 -4.52 9.10 -1.75
C ILE A 189 -3.73 10.06 -2.64
N LEU A 190 -3.65 9.80 -3.94
CA LEU A 190 -2.98 10.67 -4.91
C LEU A 190 -3.61 12.06 -4.93
N TRP A 191 -4.94 12.13 -4.98
CA TRP A 191 -5.66 13.40 -4.93
C TRP A 191 -5.42 14.15 -3.61
N ALA A 192 -5.49 13.47 -2.47
CA ALA A 192 -5.25 14.08 -1.15
C ALA A 192 -3.85 14.68 -1.04
N PHE A 193 -2.83 13.97 -1.53
CA PHE A 193 -1.45 14.49 -1.58
C PHE A 193 -1.34 15.72 -2.48
N SER A 194 -2.03 15.72 -3.63
CA SER A 194 -2.02 16.87 -4.53
C SER A 194 -2.71 18.11 -3.93
N GLN A 195 -3.78 17.93 -3.15
CA GLN A 195 -4.47 19.04 -2.48
C GLN A 195 -3.61 19.65 -1.37
N LYS A 196 -2.94 18.82 -0.58
CA LYS A 196 -2.01 19.29 0.47
C LYS A 196 -0.86 20.11 -0.15
N HIS A 197 -0.28 19.62 -1.23
CA HIS A 197 0.79 20.35 -1.93
C HIS A 197 0.32 21.73 -2.42
N ARG A 198 -0.86 21.82 -3.02
CA ARG A 198 -1.44 23.11 -3.42
C ARG A 198 -1.66 24.08 -2.25
N GLN A 199 -2.07 23.56 -1.09
CA GLN A 199 -2.26 24.38 0.11
C GLN A 199 -0.92 24.89 0.65
N ASP A 200 0.09 24.05 0.68
CA ASP A 200 1.44 24.42 1.11
C ASP A 200 2.07 25.45 0.15
N ASP A 201 1.90 25.26 -1.18
CA ASP A 201 2.36 26.23 -2.19
C ASP A 201 1.64 27.58 -2.05
N MET A 202 0.34 27.59 -1.79
CA MET A 202 -0.40 28.83 -1.56
C MET A 202 0.04 29.54 -0.28
N ARG A 203 0.29 28.79 0.80
CA ARG A 203 0.82 29.39 2.04
C ARG A 203 2.19 30.01 1.81
N ASN A 204 3.09 29.31 1.13
CA ASN A 204 4.44 29.81 0.81
C ASN A 204 4.41 31.01 -0.12
N ALA A 205 3.44 31.10 -1.06
CA ALA A 205 3.29 32.23 -1.98
C ALA A 205 2.69 33.48 -1.29
N LEU A 206 1.99 33.31 -0.18
CA LEU A 206 1.34 34.39 0.55
C LEU A 206 2.19 34.90 1.75
N ASP A 207 3.39 34.36 1.96
CA ASP A 207 4.26 34.68 3.11
C ASP A 207 3.54 34.63 4.49
N ILE A 208 2.60 33.68 4.64
CA ILE A 208 1.83 33.48 5.89
C ILE A 208 2.36 32.29 6.66
#